data_6077a68bb033fd9479d134c39c8da087
#
_entry.id   6077a68bb033fd9479d134c39c8da087
#
_cell.length_a   1.000
_cell.length_b   1.000
_cell.length_c   1.000
_cell.angle_alpha   90.00
_cell.angle_beta   90.00
_cell.angle_gamma   90.00
#
_symmetry.space_group_name_H-M   'P 1'
#
loop_
_entity.id
_entity.type
_entity.pdbx_description
1 polymer ?
#
loop_
_entity_poly.entity_id
_entity_poly.type
_entity_poly.pdbx_seq_one_letter_code
_entity_poly.pdbx_strand_id
1 'polypeptide(L)'
;MSPGPCHPPLWPPRICNHLRTLLLLFLCFTGSSAGIVKTEKSVTAVLGLDVTLTCYYEAQDGEKVSQVVWSKKSSGGQSVQIATLNAEFGAFVYKEFEGRIKEKSPLQPEDGTIILKNPVQADEGTYQCRVITFPAGNFEADLKLTVLVPPLPTLNPGPPLVEGVGQTIVASCTAEGNPAPRLTWQTEVIGTNSSRTYDHSRSTSVTSEFYVVPVRSMNGKVLSCVISHPGFQEEKRITHVLSVKYLAEAASIQGHEGWFVGKDGASLQCLCDGNPPPVFQWSRENGSLPKEVTLDGDRLLFPGPLSATDAGLYSCQASNDVGRRQASVSVSIAESEPRKVDLMSVSLVSVAVVTAILLVILVTTVVMVNRHHKRKTKRLSEKIEELSTLSRQASRRRLSTSASTDTRMQLEESHYMRNHPDSLRDPSISSIMGEEMDRRSYSTLTTVRETETQTELLSTVPDEEGKEESEGEQQEEDRKDLEQSERGSTEVIENQPFIKQGMMHFYQENGTLRAKPSTNGIYINGRGHLV
;
A
#
# COMPACT_ATOMS: atom_id res chain seq x y z
N MET A 1 -11.00 84.12 33.63
CA MET A 1 -9.95 84.56 32.69
C MET A 1 -10.61 84.81 31.34
N SER A 2 -10.75 86.10 30.97
CA SER A 2 -11.37 86.54 29.74
C SER A 2 -10.49 86.21 28.52
N PRO A 3 -11.05 85.79 27.38
CA PRO A 3 -10.26 85.69 26.17
C PRO A 3 -10.14 87.01 25.51
N GLY A 4 -8.93 87.43 25.20
CA GLY A 4 -8.57 88.64 24.51
C GLY A 4 -9.09 88.72 23.09
N PRO A 5 -9.07 89.88 22.47
CA PRO A 5 -9.71 90.12 21.19
C PRO A 5 -8.93 89.50 20.04
N CYS A 6 -9.63 88.77 19.19
CA CYS A 6 -9.14 88.28 17.89
C CYS A 6 -8.87 89.44 16.94
N HIS A 7 -7.65 89.51 16.42
CA HIS A 7 -7.33 90.33 15.26
C HIS A 7 -8.15 89.91 14.03
N PRO A 8 -8.61 90.83 13.13
CA PRO A 8 -9.44 90.48 12.00
C PRO A 8 -8.65 89.61 10.97
N PRO A 9 -9.31 88.58 10.47
CA PRO A 9 -8.68 87.72 9.48
C PRO A 9 -8.71 88.41 8.10
N LEU A 10 -7.63 88.24 7.35
CA LEU A 10 -7.42 88.75 6.00
C LEU A 10 -8.29 88.09 4.91
N TRP A 11 -9.49 87.56 5.26
CA TRP A 11 -10.33 86.85 4.31
C TRP A 11 -11.75 87.43 4.34
N PRO A 12 -12.41 87.65 3.15
CA PRO A 12 -13.73 88.25 3.08
C PRO A 12 -14.77 87.35 3.76
N PRO A 13 -15.79 87.95 4.43
CA PRO A 13 -16.82 87.28 5.27
C PRO A 13 -17.59 86.19 4.54
N ARG A 14 -17.60 86.17 3.21
CA ARG A 14 -18.30 85.18 2.39
C ARG A 14 -17.60 83.81 2.43
N ILE A 15 -16.27 83.79 2.55
CA ILE A 15 -15.49 82.51 2.60
C ILE A 15 -15.67 81.87 3.97
N CYS A 16 -15.73 82.62 5.06
CA CYS A 16 -15.90 82.06 6.41
C CYS A 16 -17.28 81.42 6.59
N ASN A 17 -18.31 81.91 5.96
CA ASN A 17 -19.63 81.33 5.96
C ASN A 17 -19.71 80.05 5.11
N HIS A 18 -19.03 79.97 3.98
CA HIS A 18 -18.97 78.78 3.18
C HIS A 18 -18.15 77.70 3.85
N LEU A 19 -17.03 78.03 4.56
CA LEU A 19 -16.27 77.07 5.34
C LEU A 19 -17.08 76.55 6.53
N ARG A 20 -17.88 77.40 7.18
CA ARG A 20 -18.72 77.03 8.31
C ARG A 20 -19.91 76.17 7.87
N THR A 21 -20.47 76.39 6.69
CA THR A 21 -21.55 75.55 6.09
C THR A 21 -20.94 74.23 5.57
N LEU A 22 -19.73 74.22 5.00
CA LEU A 22 -19.02 73.02 4.61
C LEU A 22 -18.62 72.16 5.85
N LEU A 23 -18.18 72.81 6.94
CA LEU A 23 -17.88 72.12 8.19
C LEU A 23 -19.13 71.55 8.86
N LEU A 24 -20.26 72.26 8.81
CA LEU A 24 -21.55 71.77 9.28
C LEU A 24 -22.10 70.64 8.40
N LEU A 25 -21.91 70.71 7.06
CA LEU A 25 -22.22 69.61 6.16
C LEU A 25 -21.29 68.42 6.37
N PHE A 26 -20.01 68.63 6.68
CA PHE A 26 -19.07 67.55 7.01
C PHE A 26 -19.38 66.89 8.37
N LEU A 27 -19.92 67.64 9.34
CA LEU A 27 -20.36 67.10 10.64
C LEU A 27 -21.72 66.37 10.54
N CYS A 28 -22.50 66.59 9.49
CA CYS A 28 -23.71 65.82 9.19
C CYS A 28 -23.43 64.51 8.46
N PHE A 29 -22.19 64.28 7.96
CA PHE A 29 -21.71 63.02 7.47
C PHE A 29 -20.96 62.20 8.57
N THR A 30 -21.37 62.31 9.82
CA THR A 30 -21.07 61.23 10.77
C THR A 30 -21.88 60.05 10.30
N GLY A 31 -21.19 59.16 9.56
CA GLY A 31 -21.81 57.98 9.00
C GLY A 31 -22.57 57.24 10.08
N SER A 32 -23.88 57.15 9.90
CA SER A 32 -24.68 56.20 10.66
C SER A 32 -24.10 54.83 10.39
N SER A 33 -23.33 54.33 11.31
CA SER A 33 -22.87 52.94 11.27
C SER A 33 -24.10 52.08 11.49
N ALA A 34 -24.59 51.43 10.43
CA ALA A 34 -25.68 50.49 10.55
C ALA A 34 -25.17 49.15 11.07
N GLY A 35 -26.00 48.44 11.82
CA GLY A 35 -25.68 47.10 12.30
C GLY A 35 -25.38 46.11 11.17
N ILE A 36 -24.73 45.03 11.48
CA ILE A 36 -24.25 44.05 10.49
C ILE A 36 -24.79 42.66 10.82
N VAL A 37 -25.35 41.98 9.81
CA VAL A 37 -25.70 40.55 9.91
C VAL A 37 -24.46 39.70 9.62
N LYS A 38 -24.10 38.87 10.56
CA LYS A 38 -23.01 37.88 10.43
C LYS A 38 -23.59 36.49 10.20
N THR A 39 -23.20 35.86 9.11
CA THR A 39 -23.50 34.45 8.80
C THR A 39 -22.33 33.82 8.07
N GLU A 40 -22.27 32.52 8.08
CA GLU A 40 -21.33 31.76 7.24
C GLU A 40 -21.78 31.86 5.78
N LYS A 41 -20.83 32.08 4.86
CA LYS A 41 -21.14 32.15 3.43
C LYS A 41 -21.61 30.82 2.86
N SER A 42 -21.08 29.72 3.40
CA SER A 42 -21.42 28.36 3.01
C SER A 42 -21.32 27.40 4.19
N VAL A 43 -22.30 26.53 4.29
CA VAL A 43 -22.34 25.44 5.28
C VAL A 43 -22.51 24.12 4.55
N THR A 44 -21.82 23.11 5.03
CA THR A 44 -21.89 21.76 4.49
C THR A 44 -22.56 20.86 5.52
N ALA A 45 -23.67 20.25 5.13
CA ALA A 45 -24.38 19.24 5.91
C ALA A 45 -24.08 17.84 5.36
N VAL A 46 -24.17 16.84 6.23
CA VAL A 46 -24.19 15.44 5.81
C VAL A 46 -25.63 14.95 5.87
N LEU A 47 -26.06 14.24 4.85
CA LEU A 47 -27.41 13.66 4.77
C LEU A 47 -27.80 12.98 6.09
N GLY A 48 -28.92 13.41 6.66
CA GLY A 48 -29.45 12.83 7.90
C GLY A 48 -28.83 13.36 9.20
N LEU A 49 -27.77 14.17 9.16
CA LEU A 49 -27.16 14.75 10.35
C LEU A 49 -27.54 16.22 10.49
N ASP A 50 -28.04 16.60 11.68
CA ASP A 50 -28.46 17.96 11.99
C ASP A 50 -27.37 18.98 11.65
N VAL A 51 -27.76 20.13 11.08
CA VAL A 51 -26.84 21.19 10.68
C VAL A 51 -27.31 22.53 11.25
N THR A 52 -26.35 23.32 11.73
CA THR A 52 -26.62 24.67 12.25
C THR A 52 -26.46 25.70 11.15
N LEU A 53 -27.45 26.54 10.95
CA LEU A 53 -27.42 27.71 10.07
C LEU A 53 -27.31 28.96 10.97
N THR A 54 -26.11 29.56 10.96
CA THR A 54 -25.78 30.67 11.85
C THR A 54 -26.32 31.99 11.29
N CYS A 55 -26.90 32.80 12.13
CA CYS A 55 -27.27 34.18 11.83
C CYS A 55 -27.22 35.03 13.10
N TYR A 56 -26.29 35.94 13.16
CA TYR A 56 -26.10 36.83 14.29
C TYR A 56 -26.09 38.29 13.84
N TYR A 57 -26.82 39.17 14.55
CA TYR A 57 -26.85 40.59 14.30
C TYR A 57 -26.02 41.37 15.32
N GLU A 58 -25.05 42.12 14.84
CA GLU A 58 -24.36 43.11 15.66
C GLU A 58 -25.11 44.42 15.64
N ALA A 59 -25.95 44.65 16.66
CA ALA A 59 -26.72 45.85 16.83
C ALA A 59 -25.82 47.04 17.19
N GLN A 60 -26.14 48.22 16.65
CA GLN A 60 -25.55 49.48 17.09
C GLN A 60 -26.39 50.08 18.21
N ASP A 61 -25.85 51.09 18.91
CA ASP A 61 -26.54 51.76 20.01
C ASP A 61 -27.92 52.32 19.60
N GLY A 62 -28.93 51.87 20.33
CA GLY A 62 -30.32 52.29 20.09
C GLY A 62 -31.09 51.43 19.09
N GLU A 63 -30.47 50.43 18.46
CA GLU A 63 -31.16 49.49 17.61
C GLU A 63 -31.74 48.32 18.42
N LYS A 64 -32.93 47.88 18.06
CA LYS A 64 -33.58 46.71 18.66
C LYS A 64 -34.01 45.75 17.57
N VAL A 65 -33.62 44.47 17.69
CA VAL A 65 -34.10 43.42 16.81
C VAL A 65 -35.55 43.08 17.18
N SER A 66 -36.46 43.18 16.21
CA SER A 66 -37.87 42.82 16.35
C SER A 66 -38.07 41.33 16.07
N GLN A 67 -37.55 40.85 14.94
CA GLN A 67 -37.63 39.44 14.56
C GLN A 67 -36.57 39.07 13.53
N VAL A 68 -36.28 37.77 13.41
CA VAL A 68 -35.42 37.20 12.37
C VAL A 68 -36.25 36.28 11.50
N VAL A 69 -36.19 36.49 10.19
CA VAL A 69 -36.92 35.67 9.20
C VAL A 69 -35.96 34.90 8.35
N TRP A 70 -36.10 33.59 8.37
CA TRP A 70 -35.37 32.71 7.49
C TRP A 70 -36.19 32.32 6.26
N SER A 71 -35.57 32.36 5.10
CA SER A 71 -36.20 31.96 3.85
C SER A 71 -35.22 31.16 2.98
N LYS A 72 -35.75 30.24 2.18
CA LYS A 72 -34.99 29.47 1.17
C LYS A 72 -35.29 30.07 -0.20
N LYS A 73 -34.23 30.42 -0.95
CA LYS A 73 -34.33 30.91 -2.32
C LYS A 73 -34.54 29.74 -3.28
N SER A 74 -35.61 29.77 -4.06
CA SER A 74 -35.87 28.81 -5.13
C SER A 74 -35.06 29.18 -6.38
N SER A 75 -34.72 28.19 -7.22
CA SER A 75 -34.04 28.38 -8.51
C SER A 75 -34.75 29.34 -9.46
N GLY A 76 -36.05 29.61 -9.26
CA GLY A 76 -36.85 30.58 -10.02
C GLY A 76 -36.86 31.99 -9.44
N GLY A 77 -36.03 32.32 -8.44
CA GLY A 77 -35.96 33.64 -7.81
C GLY A 77 -37.02 33.91 -6.76
N GLN A 78 -37.99 33.01 -6.56
CA GLN A 78 -38.95 33.10 -5.47
C GLN A 78 -38.31 32.64 -4.17
N SER A 79 -38.66 33.32 -3.06
CA SER A 79 -38.19 33.01 -1.73
C SER A 79 -39.32 32.39 -0.91
N VAL A 80 -39.10 31.23 -0.34
CA VAL A 80 -40.06 30.54 0.54
C VAL A 80 -39.62 30.75 1.98
N GLN A 81 -40.52 31.31 2.81
CA GLN A 81 -40.22 31.45 4.24
C GLN A 81 -40.26 30.09 4.94
N ILE A 82 -39.26 29.85 5.79
CA ILE A 82 -39.11 28.59 6.51
C ILE A 82 -39.29 28.72 8.01
N ALA A 83 -38.84 29.85 8.59
CA ALA A 83 -39.04 30.15 10.01
C ALA A 83 -39.04 31.65 10.28
N THR A 84 -39.75 32.06 11.32
CA THR A 84 -39.71 33.41 11.91
C THR A 84 -39.42 33.26 13.40
N LEU A 85 -38.35 33.90 13.87
CA LEU A 85 -37.93 33.90 15.28
C LEU A 85 -38.25 35.28 15.88
N ASN A 86 -38.96 35.27 16.98
CA ASN A 86 -39.26 36.47 17.76
C ASN A 86 -38.97 36.21 19.24
N ALA A 87 -38.24 37.10 19.88
CA ALA A 87 -37.81 36.88 21.28
C ALA A 87 -38.98 36.92 22.28
N GLU A 88 -40.08 37.64 21.93
CA GLU A 88 -41.26 37.76 22.79
C GLU A 88 -42.32 36.69 22.53
N PHE A 89 -42.52 36.33 21.24
CA PHE A 89 -43.59 35.42 20.82
C PHE A 89 -43.09 33.99 20.49
N GLY A 90 -41.77 33.77 20.52
CA GLY A 90 -41.18 32.50 20.20
C GLY A 90 -40.92 32.30 18.71
N ALA A 91 -40.68 31.06 18.33
CA ALA A 91 -40.37 30.64 16.95
C ALA A 91 -41.65 30.14 16.25
N PHE A 92 -41.90 30.61 15.06
CA PHE A 92 -42.92 30.09 14.14
C PHE A 92 -42.22 29.41 12.96
N VAL A 93 -42.48 28.10 12.76
CA VAL A 93 -41.94 27.32 11.65
C VAL A 93 -43.05 27.05 10.64
N TYR A 94 -42.76 27.32 9.36
CA TYR A 94 -43.74 27.10 8.29
C TYR A 94 -43.91 25.61 8.00
N LYS A 95 -45.10 25.21 7.56
CA LYS A 95 -45.56 23.82 7.43
C LYS A 95 -44.58 22.89 6.71
N GLU A 96 -43.91 23.37 5.69
CA GLU A 96 -42.95 22.55 4.93
C GLU A 96 -41.70 22.12 5.75
N PHE A 97 -41.39 22.90 6.80
CA PHE A 97 -40.24 22.69 7.67
C PHE A 97 -40.64 22.36 9.12
N GLU A 98 -41.92 22.14 9.37
CA GLU A 98 -42.44 21.80 10.69
C GLU A 98 -41.76 20.52 11.24
N GLY A 99 -41.31 20.58 12.47
CA GLY A 99 -40.54 19.48 13.11
C GLY A 99 -39.10 19.35 12.63
N ARG A 100 -38.69 20.07 11.59
CA ARG A 100 -37.34 20.02 11.00
C ARG A 100 -36.47 21.22 11.38
N ILE A 101 -37.07 22.32 11.78
CA ILE A 101 -36.35 23.50 12.28
C ILE A 101 -36.45 23.55 13.79
N LYS A 102 -35.31 23.77 14.45
CA LYS A 102 -35.22 24.06 15.87
C LYS A 102 -34.43 25.34 16.05
N GLU A 103 -34.97 26.25 16.86
CA GLU A 103 -34.26 27.42 17.29
C GLU A 103 -33.18 27.09 18.34
N LYS A 104 -32.19 27.94 18.45
CA LYS A 104 -31.21 27.88 19.52
C LYS A 104 -31.85 28.43 20.80
N SER A 105 -31.86 27.67 21.88
CA SER A 105 -32.48 28.07 23.16
C SER A 105 -31.38 28.49 24.16
N PRO A 106 -31.59 29.58 24.95
CA PRO A 106 -32.71 30.52 24.91
C PRO A 106 -32.65 31.42 23.69
N LEU A 107 -33.85 31.84 23.19
CA LEU A 107 -33.97 32.79 22.10
C LEU A 107 -33.43 34.15 22.55
N GLN A 108 -32.44 34.67 21.84
CA GLN A 108 -31.89 36.01 22.03
C GLN A 108 -32.27 36.84 20.81
N PRO A 109 -32.64 38.12 20.99
CA PRO A 109 -33.08 38.94 19.87
C PRO A 109 -32.07 39.03 18.73
N GLU A 110 -30.76 39.09 19.05
CA GLU A 110 -29.68 39.23 18.09
C GLU A 110 -29.21 37.89 17.48
N ASP A 111 -29.56 36.74 18.09
CA ASP A 111 -29.17 35.41 17.63
C ASP A 111 -30.33 34.69 16.92
N GLY A 112 -30.35 34.82 15.62
CA GLY A 112 -31.32 34.15 14.73
C GLY A 112 -30.85 32.78 14.25
N THR A 113 -29.91 32.15 14.91
CA THR A 113 -29.36 30.83 14.53
C THR A 113 -30.42 29.73 14.65
N ILE A 114 -30.53 28.89 13.62
CA ILE A 114 -31.45 27.75 13.57
C ILE A 114 -30.68 26.44 13.33
N ILE A 115 -31.27 25.32 13.78
CA ILE A 115 -30.79 23.99 13.50
C ILE A 115 -31.77 23.32 12.54
N LEU A 116 -31.31 22.95 11.35
CA LEU A 116 -32.04 22.13 10.40
C LEU A 116 -31.76 20.66 10.71
N LYS A 117 -32.79 19.94 11.14
CA LYS A 117 -32.74 18.54 11.49
C LYS A 117 -32.88 17.66 10.26
N ASN A 118 -32.15 16.56 10.27
CA ASN A 118 -32.24 15.52 9.25
C ASN A 118 -32.28 16.11 7.83
N PRO A 119 -31.24 16.87 7.41
CA PRO A 119 -31.20 17.46 6.10
C PRO A 119 -31.23 16.39 5.01
N VAL A 120 -32.01 16.66 3.97
CA VAL A 120 -32.10 15.84 2.76
C VAL A 120 -31.52 16.61 1.58
N GLN A 121 -31.19 15.92 0.50
CA GLN A 121 -30.58 16.55 -0.68
C GLN A 121 -31.47 17.65 -1.31
N ALA A 122 -32.79 17.58 -1.12
CA ALA A 122 -33.71 18.62 -1.54
C ALA A 122 -33.58 19.95 -0.72
N ASP A 123 -32.89 19.88 0.44
CA ASP A 123 -32.65 21.10 1.23
C ASP A 123 -31.45 21.89 0.72
N GLU A 124 -30.64 21.37 -0.15
CA GLU A 124 -29.55 22.09 -0.79
C GLU A 124 -30.06 23.37 -1.46
N GLY A 125 -29.31 24.47 -1.31
CA GLY A 125 -29.68 25.74 -1.90
C GLY A 125 -29.18 26.94 -1.11
N THR A 126 -29.68 28.12 -1.48
CA THR A 126 -29.35 29.37 -0.81
C THR A 126 -30.45 29.72 0.20
N TYR A 127 -30.01 29.92 1.43
CA TYR A 127 -30.83 30.39 2.53
C TYR A 127 -30.52 31.86 2.79
N GLN A 128 -31.55 32.65 3.12
CA GLN A 128 -31.40 34.04 3.47
C GLN A 128 -31.89 34.25 4.89
N CYS A 129 -31.03 34.83 5.72
CA CYS A 129 -31.39 35.36 7.02
C CYS A 129 -31.70 36.87 6.87
N ARG A 130 -32.91 37.29 7.23
CA ARG A 130 -33.33 38.69 7.27
C ARG A 130 -33.62 39.08 8.71
N VAL A 131 -32.87 40.06 9.20
CA VAL A 131 -33.06 40.64 10.52
C VAL A 131 -33.85 41.95 10.40
N ILE A 132 -34.96 42.04 11.11
CA ILE A 132 -35.84 43.21 11.13
C ILE A 132 -35.57 43.97 12.40
N THR A 133 -35.13 45.22 12.27
CA THR A 133 -34.72 46.06 13.40
C THR A 133 -35.52 47.37 13.43
N PHE A 134 -35.57 47.99 14.58
CA PHE A 134 -36.10 49.34 14.77
C PHE A 134 -35.03 50.22 15.44
N PRO A 135 -34.79 51.46 14.98
CA PRO A 135 -35.37 52.12 13.79
C PRO A 135 -34.60 51.85 12.49
N ALA A 136 -33.51 51.05 12.49
CA ALA A 136 -32.54 50.95 11.40
C ALA A 136 -33.07 50.21 10.15
N GLY A 137 -34.15 49.42 10.27
CA GLY A 137 -34.75 48.72 9.13
C GLY A 137 -34.35 47.25 8.99
N ASN A 138 -34.20 46.77 7.75
CA ASN A 138 -33.99 45.37 7.48
C ASN A 138 -32.57 45.11 6.98
N PHE A 139 -31.92 44.05 7.49
CA PHE A 139 -30.60 43.61 7.09
C PHE A 139 -30.69 42.15 6.65
N GLU A 140 -29.98 41.78 5.60
CA GLU A 140 -30.06 40.46 5.00
C GLU A 140 -28.65 39.88 4.78
N ALA A 141 -28.54 38.59 4.96
CA ALA A 141 -27.33 37.85 4.58
C ALA A 141 -27.70 36.47 4.00
N ASP A 142 -26.98 36.08 2.98
CA ASP A 142 -27.17 34.80 2.29
C ASP A 142 -26.15 33.76 2.73
N LEU A 143 -26.62 32.53 2.86
CA LEU A 143 -25.86 31.35 3.22
C LEU A 143 -26.15 30.23 2.22
N LYS A 144 -25.12 29.59 1.67
CA LYS A 144 -25.28 28.45 0.78
C LYS A 144 -25.16 27.15 1.56
N LEU A 145 -26.23 26.36 1.57
CA LEU A 145 -26.24 25.01 2.13
C LEU A 145 -25.92 23.99 1.02
N THR A 146 -24.91 23.15 1.25
CA THR A 146 -24.58 21.98 0.43
C THR A 146 -24.81 20.73 1.25
N VAL A 147 -25.47 19.71 0.66
CA VAL A 147 -25.78 18.46 1.35
C VAL A 147 -24.96 17.32 0.76
N LEU A 148 -24.02 16.80 1.56
CA LEU A 148 -23.23 15.64 1.20
C LEU A 148 -24.07 14.37 1.36
N VAL A 149 -23.96 13.48 0.36
CA VAL A 149 -24.56 12.14 0.40
C VAL A 149 -23.43 11.11 0.50
N PRO A 150 -23.12 10.63 1.73
CA PRO A 150 -22.07 9.65 1.91
C PRO A 150 -22.41 8.33 1.20
N PRO A 151 -21.46 7.71 0.49
CA PRO A 151 -21.71 6.49 -0.23
C PRO A 151 -21.86 5.27 0.68
N LEU A 152 -22.66 4.30 0.24
CA LEU A 152 -22.67 2.94 0.75
C LEU A 152 -21.90 2.05 -0.23
N PRO A 153 -20.62 1.75 0.04
CA PRO A 153 -19.80 1.02 -0.91
C PRO A 153 -20.07 -0.49 -0.86
N THR A 154 -19.92 -1.14 -2.01
CA THR A 154 -20.00 -2.58 -2.19
C THR A 154 -18.76 -3.10 -2.90
N LEU A 155 -18.31 -4.30 -2.53
CA LEU A 155 -17.21 -5.00 -3.18
C LEU A 155 -17.70 -6.36 -3.65
N ASN A 156 -17.66 -6.59 -4.97
CA ASN A 156 -18.08 -7.83 -5.60
C ASN A 156 -16.83 -8.59 -6.06
N PRO A 157 -16.57 -9.80 -5.55
CA PRO A 157 -15.49 -10.65 -6.04
C PRO A 157 -15.68 -11.00 -7.51
N GLY A 158 -14.57 -11.11 -8.23
CA GLY A 158 -14.52 -11.61 -9.60
C GLY A 158 -14.64 -13.14 -9.69
N PRO A 159 -14.39 -13.71 -10.87
CA PRO A 159 -14.37 -15.16 -11.06
C PRO A 159 -13.21 -15.80 -10.29
N PRO A 160 -13.25 -17.13 -10.07
CA PRO A 160 -12.16 -17.84 -9.43
C PRO A 160 -10.82 -17.61 -10.13
N LEU A 161 -9.81 -17.25 -9.36
CA LEU A 161 -8.46 -17.04 -9.87
C LEU A 161 -7.77 -18.40 -10.04
N VAL A 162 -7.24 -18.66 -11.24
CA VAL A 162 -6.49 -19.88 -11.57
C VAL A 162 -5.12 -19.49 -12.09
N GLU A 163 -4.06 -20.05 -11.51
CA GLU A 163 -2.69 -19.79 -11.95
C GLU A 163 -2.49 -20.16 -13.43
N GLY A 164 -1.78 -19.29 -14.17
CA GLY A 164 -1.51 -19.48 -15.60
C GLY A 164 -2.61 -19.02 -16.53
N VAL A 165 -3.76 -18.56 -16.02
CA VAL A 165 -4.76 -17.86 -16.79
C VAL A 165 -4.30 -16.41 -16.99
N GLY A 166 -4.64 -15.81 -18.14
CA GLY A 166 -4.29 -14.43 -18.44
C GLY A 166 -4.91 -13.43 -17.47
N GLN A 167 -4.87 -12.17 -17.82
CA GLN A 167 -5.39 -11.09 -16.97
C GLN A 167 -6.86 -11.33 -16.59
N THR A 168 -7.15 -11.34 -15.31
CA THR A 168 -8.45 -11.68 -14.72
C THR A 168 -8.87 -10.60 -13.73
N ILE A 169 -10.17 -10.26 -13.72
CA ILE A 169 -10.74 -9.38 -12.71
C ILE A 169 -10.77 -10.08 -11.34
N VAL A 170 -10.22 -9.43 -10.34
CA VAL A 170 -10.23 -9.92 -8.96
C VAL A 170 -11.47 -9.51 -8.22
N ALA A 171 -11.80 -8.22 -8.30
CA ALA A 171 -12.96 -7.64 -7.64
C ALA A 171 -13.37 -6.33 -8.32
N SER A 172 -14.64 -5.99 -8.14
CA SER A 172 -15.24 -4.71 -8.53
C SER A 172 -15.76 -4.00 -7.28
N CYS A 173 -15.26 -2.80 -7.03
CA CYS A 173 -15.68 -1.93 -5.94
C CYS A 173 -16.56 -0.82 -6.50
N THR A 174 -17.78 -0.66 -5.97
CA THR A 174 -18.74 0.34 -6.41
C THR A 174 -19.20 1.18 -5.21
N ALA A 175 -19.30 2.48 -5.42
CA ALA A 175 -19.81 3.43 -4.42
C ALA A 175 -20.55 4.55 -5.13
N GLU A 176 -21.71 4.95 -4.59
CA GLU A 176 -22.53 6.02 -5.12
C GLU A 176 -22.74 7.10 -4.05
N GLY A 177 -22.45 8.37 -4.38
CA GLY A 177 -22.53 9.47 -3.44
C GLY A 177 -22.59 10.84 -4.13
N ASN A 178 -22.71 11.89 -3.33
CA ASN A 178 -22.61 13.28 -3.78
C ASN A 178 -21.79 14.12 -2.77
N PRO A 179 -20.64 14.68 -3.20
CA PRO A 179 -20.00 14.55 -4.50
C PRO A 179 -19.55 13.12 -4.81
N ALA A 180 -19.03 12.90 -6.02
CA ALA A 180 -18.51 11.60 -6.44
C ALA A 180 -17.48 11.06 -5.45
N PRO A 181 -17.64 9.81 -4.96
CA PRO A 181 -16.64 9.20 -4.10
C PRO A 181 -15.35 8.87 -4.86
N ARG A 182 -14.22 8.91 -4.17
CA ARG A 182 -12.94 8.48 -4.70
C ARG A 182 -12.66 7.06 -4.25
N LEU A 183 -12.42 6.16 -5.21
CA LEU A 183 -12.05 4.77 -4.96
C LEU A 183 -10.57 4.57 -5.26
N THR A 184 -9.87 3.91 -4.34
CA THR A 184 -8.47 3.51 -4.51
C THR A 184 -8.26 2.09 -4.00
N TRP A 185 -7.26 1.40 -4.57
CA TRP A 185 -6.92 0.05 -4.15
C TRP A 185 -5.65 0.05 -3.31
N GLN A 186 -5.69 -0.68 -2.22
CA GLN A 186 -4.54 -0.92 -1.35
C GLN A 186 -4.27 -2.43 -1.28
N THR A 187 -3.10 -2.84 -1.76
CA THR A 187 -2.69 -4.24 -1.80
C THR A 187 -1.18 -4.35 -2.03
N GLU A 188 -0.59 -5.49 -1.66
CA GLU A 188 0.79 -5.87 -2.01
C GLU A 188 0.86 -6.60 -3.37
N VAL A 189 -0.29 -6.86 -3.99
CA VAL A 189 -0.36 -7.62 -5.23
C VAL A 189 -0.20 -6.68 -6.43
N ILE A 190 0.66 -7.08 -7.36
CA ILE A 190 0.86 -6.34 -8.61
C ILE A 190 -0.35 -6.56 -9.52
N GLY A 191 -1.00 -5.45 -9.90
CA GLY A 191 -2.18 -5.48 -10.74
C GLY A 191 -2.44 -4.12 -11.39
N THR A 192 -3.48 -4.06 -12.18
CA THR A 192 -3.97 -2.85 -12.83
C THR A 192 -5.41 -2.59 -12.43
N ASN A 193 -5.82 -1.34 -12.42
CA ASN A 193 -7.21 -0.98 -12.15
C ASN A 193 -7.80 -0.16 -13.28
N SER A 194 -9.11 -0.31 -13.48
CA SER A 194 -9.93 0.49 -14.38
C SER A 194 -11.08 1.09 -13.58
N SER A 195 -11.41 2.35 -13.82
CA SER A 195 -12.51 3.02 -13.11
C SER A 195 -13.47 3.64 -14.11
N ARG A 196 -14.76 3.54 -13.79
CA ARG A 196 -15.87 4.09 -14.56
C ARG A 196 -16.76 4.91 -13.65
N THR A 197 -17.28 6.01 -14.17
CA THR A 197 -18.22 6.89 -13.46
C THR A 197 -19.53 6.97 -14.23
N TYR A 198 -20.64 6.99 -13.50
CA TYR A 198 -21.98 7.16 -14.03
C TYR A 198 -22.67 8.27 -13.25
N ASP A 199 -22.98 9.37 -13.92
CA ASP A 199 -23.65 10.50 -13.33
C ASP A 199 -25.16 10.29 -13.34
N HIS A 200 -25.76 10.40 -12.17
CA HIS A 200 -27.20 10.44 -11.96
C HIS A 200 -27.64 11.88 -11.70
N SER A 201 -28.94 12.14 -11.66
CA SER A 201 -29.47 13.49 -11.47
C SER A 201 -29.01 14.17 -10.16
N ARG A 202 -28.70 13.38 -9.12
CA ARG A 202 -28.34 13.89 -7.78
C ARG A 202 -27.18 13.18 -7.11
N SER A 203 -26.57 12.21 -7.77
CA SER A 203 -25.45 11.41 -7.25
C SER A 203 -24.57 10.96 -8.40
N THR A 204 -23.38 10.54 -8.08
CA THR A 204 -22.46 9.92 -9.03
C THR A 204 -22.05 8.55 -8.49
N SER A 205 -22.23 7.51 -9.32
CA SER A 205 -21.76 6.16 -9.03
C SER A 205 -20.38 5.97 -9.64
N VAL A 206 -19.43 5.52 -8.82
CA VAL A 206 -18.06 5.20 -9.25
C VAL A 206 -17.84 3.71 -9.05
N THR A 207 -17.39 3.03 -10.10
CA THR A 207 -17.01 1.61 -10.07
C THR A 207 -15.55 1.49 -10.45
N SER A 208 -14.75 0.83 -9.62
CA SER A 208 -13.36 0.52 -9.88
C SER A 208 -13.15 -0.98 -9.87
N GLU A 209 -12.54 -1.51 -10.92
CA GLU A 209 -12.24 -2.93 -11.10
C GLU A 209 -10.73 -3.15 -11.00
N PHE A 210 -10.32 -4.19 -10.26
CA PHE A 210 -8.91 -4.55 -10.10
C PHE A 210 -8.60 -5.85 -10.84
N TYR A 211 -7.53 -5.84 -11.63
CA TYR A 211 -7.12 -6.93 -12.51
C TYR A 211 -5.72 -7.41 -12.14
N VAL A 212 -5.53 -8.72 -12.18
CA VAL A 212 -4.23 -9.37 -11.99
C VAL A 212 -4.00 -10.45 -13.04
N VAL A 213 -2.75 -10.86 -13.22
CA VAL A 213 -2.39 -12.16 -13.80
C VAL A 213 -2.16 -13.10 -12.61
N PRO A 214 -3.05 -14.10 -12.38
CA PRO A 214 -3.00 -14.91 -11.17
C PRO A 214 -1.73 -15.74 -11.07
N VAL A 215 -1.03 -15.64 -9.94
CA VAL A 215 0.11 -16.48 -9.57
C VAL A 215 -0.06 -17.00 -8.14
N ARG A 216 0.48 -18.17 -7.83
CA ARG A 216 0.33 -18.83 -6.51
C ARG A 216 0.77 -17.96 -5.34
N SER A 217 1.75 -17.08 -5.51
CA SER A 217 2.23 -16.18 -4.46
C SER A 217 1.19 -15.14 -4.02
N MET A 218 0.12 -14.95 -4.78
CA MET A 218 -1.00 -14.07 -4.44
C MET A 218 -2.03 -14.75 -3.53
N ASN A 219 -1.96 -16.07 -3.37
CA ASN A 219 -2.90 -16.82 -2.53
C ASN A 219 -2.81 -16.35 -1.08
N GLY A 220 -3.96 -16.03 -0.45
CA GLY A 220 -4.02 -15.49 0.91
C GLY A 220 -3.67 -14.01 1.05
N LYS A 221 -3.27 -13.31 -0.04
CA LYS A 221 -3.01 -11.87 0.00
C LYS A 221 -4.31 -11.09 0.08
N VAL A 222 -4.23 -9.90 0.66
CA VAL A 222 -5.38 -9.01 0.89
C VAL A 222 -5.43 -7.92 -0.17
N LEU A 223 -6.62 -7.71 -0.72
CA LEU A 223 -6.98 -6.60 -1.58
C LEU A 223 -8.00 -5.74 -0.85
N SER A 224 -7.74 -4.45 -0.67
CA SER A 224 -8.64 -3.51 0.00
C SER A 224 -9.07 -2.41 -0.94
N CYS A 225 -10.38 -2.22 -1.09
CA CYS A 225 -10.95 -1.02 -1.68
C CYS A 225 -11.06 0.05 -0.59
N VAL A 226 -10.45 1.20 -0.81
CA VAL A 226 -10.48 2.35 0.08
C VAL A 226 -11.35 3.43 -0.54
N ILE A 227 -12.37 3.86 0.19
CA ILE A 227 -13.38 4.82 -0.24
C ILE A 227 -13.20 6.11 0.55
N SER A 228 -12.88 7.20 -0.15
CA SER A 228 -12.75 8.53 0.41
C SER A 228 -13.91 9.40 -0.05
N HIS A 229 -14.57 10.07 0.91
CA HIS A 229 -15.71 10.96 0.64
C HIS A 229 -15.78 12.02 1.75
N PRO A 230 -16.06 13.31 1.42
CA PRO A 230 -16.09 14.39 2.41
C PRO A 230 -17.18 14.23 3.48
N GLY A 231 -18.19 13.39 3.23
CA GLY A 231 -19.22 13.06 4.22
C GLY A 231 -18.83 11.97 5.21
N PHE A 232 -17.62 11.39 5.11
CA PHE A 232 -17.08 10.47 6.09
C PHE A 232 -16.14 11.19 7.04
N GLN A 233 -16.09 10.78 8.29
CA GLN A 233 -15.08 11.23 9.25
C GLN A 233 -13.71 10.58 8.96
N GLU A 234 -13.74 9.29 8.56
CA GLU A 234 -12.57 8.51 8.17
C GLU A 234 -12.86 7.72 6.89
N GLU A 235 -11.83 7.41 6.12
CA GLU A 235 -11.95 6.58 4.92
C GLU A 235 -12.54 5.21 5.25
N LYS A 236 -13.49 4.75 4.45
CA LYS A 236 -14.03 3.40 4.57
C LYS A 236 -13.20 2.42 3.78
N ARG A 237 -13.06 1.20 4.30
CA ARG A 237 -12.28 0.12 3.69
C ARG A 237 -13.10 -1.16 3.64
N ILE A 238 -13.09 -1.82 2.48
CA ILE A 238 -13.66 -3.14 2.29
C ILE A 238 -12.56 -4.05 1.77
N THR A 239 -12.35 -5.17 2.45
CA THR A 239 -11.26 -6.09 2.16
C THR A 239 -11.76 -7.38 1.52
N HIS A 240 -10.95 -7.93 0.62
CA HIS A 240 -11.12 -9.23 0.00
C HIS A 240 -9.81 -10.02 0.08
N VAL A 241 -9.89 -11.28 0.52
CA VAL A 241 -8.72 -12.17 0.54
C VAL A 241 -8.69 -12.97 -0.75
N LEU A 242 -7.57 -12.92 -1.46
CA LEU A 242 -7.41 -13.62 -2.72
C LEU A 242 -7.27 -15.11 -2.49
N SER A 243 -8.01 -15.90 -3.27
CA SER A 243 -7.86 -17.35 -3.33
C SER A 243 -7.47 -17.74 -4.75
N VAL A 244 -6.20 -18.13 -4.92
CA VAL A 244 -5.68 -18.56 -6.22
C VAL A 244 -5.62 -20.07 -6.24
N LYS A 245 -6.27 -20.68 -7.24
CA LYS A 245 -6.21 -22.12 -7.48
C LYS A 245 -4.95 -22.45 -8.27
N TYR A 246 -4.18 -23.41 -7.78
CA TYR A 246 -2.95 -23.87 -8.45
C TYR A 246 -2.63 -25.32 -8.11
N LEU A 247 -1.77 -25.93 -8.90
CA LEU A 247 -1.15 -27.22 -8.63
C LEU A 247 0.32 -27.13 -9.03
N ALA A 248 1.23 -27.67 -8.22
CA ALA A 248 2.66 -27.70 -8.51
C ALA A 248 2.93 -28.25 -9.92
N GLU A 249 4.00 -27.80 -10.56
CA GLU A 249 4.34 -28.25 -11.93
C GLU A 249 4.68 -29.73 -11.98
N ALA A 250 5.29 -30.26 -10.91
CA ALA A 250 5.65 -31.66 -10.76
C ALA A 250 5.35 -32.15 -9.34
N ALA A 251 5.05 -33.45 -9.24
CA ALA A 251 5.05 -34.17 -7.98
C ALA A 251 6.41 -34.87 -7.77
N SER A 252 6.75 -35.17 -6.54
CA SER A 252 7.96 -35.94 -6.19
C SER A 252 7.66 -36.92 -5.05
N ILE A 253 8.41 -37.99 -4.98
CA ILE A 253 8.28 -39.01 -3.91
C ILE A 253 9.57 -39.03 -3.11
N GLN A 254 9.46 -38.97 -1.79
CA GLN A 254 10.57 -39.04 -0.85
C GLN A 254 10.43 -40.23 0.10
N GLY A 255 11.49 -40.59 0.82
CA GLY A 255 11.50 -41.62 1.85
C GLY A 255 11.95 -43.01 1.40
N HIS A 256 12.28 -43.20 0.12
CA HIS A 256 12.66 -44.49 -0.47
C HIS A 256 14.10 -44.89 -0.23
N GLU A 257 14.91 -44.07 0.41
CA GLU A 257 16.32 -44.32 0.59
C GLU A 257 16.64 -45.18 1.83
N GLY A 258 17.67 -46.01 1.75
CA GLY A 258 18.17 -46.82 2.86
C GLY A 258 17.18 -47.86 3.36
N TRP A 259 16.42 -48.47 2.45
CA TRP A 259 15.52 -49.56 2.78
C TRP A 259 16.29 -50.91 2.76
N PHE A 260 16.07 -51.71 3.79
CA PHE A 260 16.67 -53.03 3.94
C PHE A 260 15.65 -54.00 4.55
N VAL A 261 15.85 -55.31 4.34
CA VAL A 261 14.98 -56.36 4.88
C VAL A 261 14.98 -56.30 6.40
N GLY A 262 13.76 -56.24 6.98
CA GLY A 262 13.57 -56.16 8.43
C GLY A 262 13.51 -54.70 8.96
N LYS A 263 13.58 -53.68 8.13
CA LYS A 263 13.39 -52.29 8.56
C LYS A 263 11.93 -52.04 8.88
N ASP A 264 11.65 -51.53 10.07
CA ASP A 264 10.33 -51.12 10.52
C ASP A 264 10.01 -49.64 10.22
N GLY A 265 8.72 -49.34 10.07
CA GLY A 265 8.22 -47.95 9.99
C GLY A 265 8.66 -47.19 8.74
N ALA A 266 8.95 -47.89 7.65
CA ALA A 266 9.27 -47.27 6.38
C ALA A 266 8.03 -46.53 5.80
N SER A 267 8.28 -45.44 5.11
CA SER A 267 7.19 -44.67 4.45
C SER A 267 7.68 -44.00 3.19
N LEU A 268 6.75 -43.87 2.22
CA LEU A 268 6.92 -42.99 1.06
C LEU A 268 6.01 -41.79 1.25
N GLN A 269 6.53 -40.61 0.96
CA GLN A 269 5.73 -39.37 0.98
C GLN A 269 5.70 -38.75 -0.40
N CYS A 270 4.48 -38.44 -0.88
CA CYS A 270 4.26 -37.76 -2.15
C CYS A 270 4.14 -36.25 -1.90
N LEU A 271 5.05 -35.50 -2.47
CA LEU A 271 5.05 -34.05 -2.35
C LEU A 271 4.48 -33.42 -3.61
N CYS A 272 3.39 -32.69 -3.46
CA CYS A 272 2.78 -31.88 -4.51
C CYS A 272 1.99 -30.75 -3.86
N ASP A 273 2.45 -29.54 -4.00
CA ASP A 273 1.77 -28.34 -3.49
C ASP A 273 0.61 -27.94 -4.38
N GLY A 274 -0.48 -27.44 -3.77
CA GLY A 274 -1.66 -27.00 -4.51
C GLY A 274 -2.74 -26.35 -3.65
N ASN A 275 -3.54 -25.53 -4.29
CA ASN A 275 -4.74 -24.95 -3.73
C ASN A 275 -5.92 -25.13 -4.69
N PRO A 276 -7.00 -25.85 -4.33
CA PRO A 276 -7.17 -26.61 -3.08
C PRO A 276 -6.07 -27.66 -2.88
N PRO A 277 -5.81 -28.10 -1.63
CA PRO A 277 -4.87 -29.19 -1.35
C PRO A 277 -5.17 -30.40 -2.22
N PRO A 278 -4.16 -31.01 -2.86
CA PRO A 278 -4.39 -32.14 -3.73
C PRO A 278 -4.76 -33.41 -2.96
N VAL A 279 -5.55 -34.26 -3.59
CA VAL A 279 -5.83 -35.61 -3.14
C VAL A 279 -4.82 -36.54 -3.77
N PHE A 280 -4.25 -37.47 -2.96
CA PHE A 280 -3.21 -38.40 -3.38
C PHE A 280 -3.78 -39.79 -3.60
N GLN A 281 -3.33 -40.44 -4.69
CA GLN A 281 -3.64 -41.84 -5.02
C GLN A 281 -2.34 -42.58 -5.28
N TRP A 282 -2.15 -43.71 -4.58
CA TRP A 282 -0.97 -44.53 -4.72
C TRP A 282 -1.27 -45.79 -5.53
N SER A 283 -0.33 -46.20 -6.35
CA SER A 283 -0.35 -47.41 -7.13
C SER A 283 1.04 -48.03 -7.20
N ARG A 284 1.10 -49.32 -7.48
CA ARG A 284 2.34 -50.07 -7.71
C ARG A 284 2.30 -50.68 -9.09
N GLU A 285 3.39 -50.56 -9.84
CA GLU A 285 3.46 -51.22 -11.14
C GLU A 285 3.53 -52.75 -10.96
N ASN A 286 2.83 -53.48 -11.84
CA ASN A 286 2.76 -54.94 -11.83
C ASN A 286 2.08 -55.59 -10.61
N GLY A 287 1.18 -54.91 -9.95
CA GLY A 287 0.42 -55.51 -8.88
C GLY A 287 -0.41 -54.55 -8.01
N SER A 288 -1.12 -55.12 -7.05
CA SER A 288 -1.76 -54.35 -5.99
C SER A 288 -0.73 -53.89 -4.97
N LEU A 289 -1.05 -52.79 -4.25
CA LEU A 289 -0.26 -52.42 -3.07
C LEU A 289 -0.15 -53.58 -2.11
N PRO A 290 0.95 -53.74 -1.36
CA PRO A 290 1.10 -54.76 -0.33
C PRO A 290 -0.08 -54.71 0.68
N LYS A 291 -0.54 -55.87 1.18
CA LYS A 291 -1.76 -55.94 1.97
C LYS A 291 -1.69 -55.20 3.32
N GLU A 292 -0.51 -55.01 3.86
CA GLU A 292 -0.29 -54.39 5.16
C GLU A 292 0.00 -52.89 5.10
N VAL A 293 0.07 -52.34 3.90
CA VAL A 293 0.34 -50.91 3.70
C VAL A 293 -0.88 -50.09 3.97
N THR A 294 -0.72 -48.98 4.68
CA THR A 294 -1.76 -48.02 5.00
C THR A 294 -1.51 -46.69 4.30
N LEU A 295 -2.63 -46.04 3.94
CA LEU A 295 -2.62 -44.71 3.31
C LEU A 295 -2.97 -43.67 4.36
N ASP A 296 -2.10 -42.66 4.51
CA ASP A 296 -2.34 -41.53 5.40
C ASP A 296 -2.04 -40.22 4.63
N GLY A 297 -3.11 -39.67 4.04
CA GLY A 297 -3.01 -38.46 3.22
C GLY A 297 -2.02 -38.58 2.06
N ASP A 298 -0.91 -37.89 2.15
CA ASP A 298 0.19 -37.88 1.18
C ASP A 298 1.20 -39.02 1.37
N ARG A 299 0.99 -39.89 2.41
CA ARG A 299 1.94 -40.93 2.81
C ARG A 299 1.42 -42.32 2.57
N LEU A 300 2.33 -43.17 2.11
CA LEU A 300 2.18 -44.60 2.03
C LEU A 300 3.05 -45.23 3.14
N LEU A 301 2.39 -45.79 4.15
CA LEU A 301 3.08 -46.30 5.35
C LEU A 301 3.21 -47.81 5.29
N PHE A 302 4.40 -48.31 5.63
CA PHE A 302 4.74 -49.73 5.79
C PHE A 302 4.91 -50.04 7.30
N PRO A 303 3.85 -50.49 7.99
CA PRO A 303 3.85 -50.56 9.44
C PRO A 303 4.71 -51.71 9.99
N GLY A 304 4.94 -52.76 9.21
CA GLY A 304 5.75 -53.93 9.59
C GLY A 304 7.15 -53.94 8.99
N PRO A 305 7.93 -55.00 9.35
CA PRO A 305 9.28 -55.16 8.81
C PRO A 305 9.24 -55.40 7.31
N LEU A 306 10.02 -54.61 6.58
CA LEU A 306 10.11 -54.70 5.13
C LEU A 306 10.62 -56.07 4.67
N SER A 307 10.06 -56.58 3.60
CA SER A 307 10.49 -57.77 2.90
C SER A 307 11.02 -57.45 1.49
N ALA A 308 11.77 -58.33 0.88
CA ALA A 308 12.23 -58.17 -0.50
C ALA A 308 11.09 -58.05 -1.51
N THR A 309 9.89 -58.54 -1.19
CA THR A 309 8.66 -58.45 -2.02
C THR A 309 8.05 -57.04 -2.06
N ASP A 310 8.43 -56.15 -1.14
CA ASP A 310 7.96 -54.76 -1.09
C ASP A 310 8.77 -53.85 -2.05
N ALA A 311 9.85 -54.35 -2.63
CA ALA A 311 10.58 -53.68 -3.69
C ALA A 311 9.73 -53.54 -4.95
N GLY A 312 9.86 -52.42 -5.67
CA GLY A 312 9.12 -52.21 -6.91
C GLY A 312 8.98 -50.74 -7.29
N LEU A 313 8.27 -50.47 -8.38
CA LEU A 313 7.98 -49.11 -8.85
C LEU A 313 6.66 -48.65 -8.23
N TYR A 314 6.75 -47.67 -7.38
CA TYR A 314 5.60 -47.02 -6.76
C TYR A 314 5.29 -45.69 -7.45
N SER A 315 4.01 -45.44 -7.70
CA SER A 315 3.54 -44.20 -8.34
C SER A 315 2.52 -43.52 -7.46
N CYS A 316 2.69 -42.22 -7.30
CA CYS A 316 1.74 -41.32 -6.65
C CYS A 316 1.12 -40.40 -7.70
N GLN A 317 -0.20 -40.27 -7.69
CA GLN A 317 -0.95 -39.29 -8.44
C GLN A 317 -1.57 -38.28 -7.50
N ALA A 318 -1.16 -37.02 -7.59
CA ALA A 318 -1.76 -35.87 -6.90
C ALA A 318 -2.75 -35.17 -7.82
N SER A 319 -3.96 -34.88 -7.34
CA SER A 319 -5.01 -34.23 -8.14
C SER A 319 -5.80 -33.23 -7.32
N ASN A 320 -6.14 -32.11 -7.94
CA ASN A 320 -7.12 -31.13 -7.43
C ASN A 320 -7.97 -30.59 -8.59
N ASP A 321 -8.72 -29.50 -8.35
CA ASP A 321 -9.58 -28.85 -9.37
C ASP A 321 -8.82 -28.31 -10.58
N VAL A 322 -7.52 -28.03 -10.42
CA VAL A 322 -6.67 -27.44 -11.48
C VAL A 322 -6.13 -28.51 -12.42
N GLY A 323 -5.83 -29.72 -11.88
CA GLY A 323 -5.26 -30.76 -12.70
C GLY A 323 -4.75 -31.97 -11.92
N ARG A 324 -3.85 -32.72 -12.59
CA ARG A 324 -3.24 -33.94 -12.04
C ARG A 324 -1.74 -33.93 -12.30
N ARG A 325 -0.97 -34.45 -11.33
CA ARG A 325 0.48 -34.68 -11.44
C ARG A 325 0.80 -36.08 -10.94
N GLN A 326 1.77 -36.72 -11.57
CA GLN A 326 2.20 -38.07 -11.22
C GLN A 326 3.70 -38.08 -10.98
N ALA A 327 4.11 -38.78 -9.95
CA ALA A 327 5.49 -39.11 -9.68
C ALA A 327 5.65 -40.62 -9.53
N SER A 328 6.80 -41.15 -9.90
CA SER A 328 7.13 -42.59 -9.74
C SER A 328 8.52 -42.73 -9.15
N VAL A 329 8.70 -43.69 -8.30
CA VAL A 329 9.98 -44.00 -7.67
C VAL A 329 10.22 -45.49 -7.64
N SER A 330 11.42 -45.92 -8.02
CA SER A 330 11.86 -47.33 -7.87
C SER A 330 12.42 -47.54 -6.49
N VAL A 331 11.75 -48.36 -5.71
CA VAL A 331 12.16 -48.73 -4.37
C VAL A 331 12.96 -50.04 -4.44
N SER A 332 14.21 -50.00 -4.00
CA SER A 332 15.08 -51.16 -3.84
C SER A 332 15.30 -51.46 -2.36
N ILE A 333 15.27 -52.76 -1.98
CA ILE A 333 15.44 -53.22 -0.60
C ILE A 333 16.73 -54.02 -0.52
N ALA A 334 17.70 -53.51 0.26
CA ALA A 334 18.96 -54.21 0.48
C ALA A 334 18.77 -55.42 1.42
N GLU A 335 19.59 -56.47 1.28
CA GLU A 335 19.51 -57.64 2.15
C GLU A 335 19.90 -57.35 3.63
N SER A 336 20.68 -56.29 3.85
CA SER A 336 21.14 -55.89 5.18
C SER A 336 21.25 -54.38 5.29
N GLU A 337 21.24 -53.89 6.53
CA GLU A 337 21.43 -52.46 6.79
C GLU A 337 22.76 -51.95 6.18
N PRO A 338 22.74 -50.91 5.37
CA PRO A 338 23.93 -50.31 4.82
C PRO A 338 24.82 -49.81 5.96
N ARG A 339 26.05 -50.32 6.04
CA ARG A 339 27.02 -49.85 7.03
C ARG A 339 27.19 -48.33 6.82
N LYS A 340 26.78 -47.56 7.78
CA LYS A 340 27.10 -46.15 7.84
C LYS A 340 28.61 -46.03 8.00
N VAL A 341 29.32 -45.75 6.90
CA VAL A 341 30.72 -45.34 6.99
C VAL A 341 30.68 -43.95 7.63
N ASP A 342 31.09 -43.91 8.91
CA ASP A 342 31.19 -42.64 9.61
C ASP A 342 32.23 -41.76 8.90
N LEU A 343 31.75 -40.86 8.11
CA LEU A 343 32.57 -39.88 7.36
C LEU A 343 33.49 -39.10 8.32
N MET A 344 33.05 -38.97 9.59
CA MET A 344 33.86 -38.38 10.67
C MET A 344 35.13 -39.16 10.97
N SER A 345 35.06 -40.52 11.02
CA SER A 345 36.24 -41.35 11.30
C SER A 345 37.21 -41.33 10.12
N VAL A 346 36.73 -41.36 8.88
CA VAL A 346 37.56 -41.24 7.67
C VAL A 346 38.22 -39.88 7.58
N SER A 347 37.52 -38.81 7.92
CA SER A 347 38.08 -37.46 7.92
C SER A 347 39.13 -37.27 9.02
N LEU A 348 38.92 -37.82 10.23
CA LEU A 348 39.89 -37.75 11.33
C LEU A 348 41.17 -38.52 10.99
N VAL A 349 41.07 -39.73 10.39
CA VAL A 349 42.22 -40.49 9.96
C VAL A 349 43.00 -39.77 8.84
N SER A 350 42.31 -39.20 7.88
CA SER A 350 42.96 -38.44 6.79
C SER A 350 43.69 -37.20 7.31
N VAL A 351 43.09 -36.44 8.24
CA VAL A 351 43.75 -35.31 8.89
C VAL A 351 44.96 -35.74 9.70
N ALA A 352 44.87 -36.85 10.46
CA ALA A 352 45.99 -37.38 11.24
C ALA A 352 47.16 -37.83 10.34
N VAL A 353 46.88 -38.45 9.20
CA VAL A 353 47.94 -38.85 8.23
C VAL A 353 48.60 -37.62 7.61
N VAL A 354 47.81 -36.61 7.20
CA VAL A 354 48.36 -35.37 6.61
C VAL A 354 49.20 -34.61 7.63
N THR A 355 48.76 -34.50 8.89
CA THR A 355 49.54 -33.85 9.95
C THR A 355 50.83 -34.60 10.27
N ALA A 356 50.82 -35.95 10.30
CA ALA A 356 52.00 -36.73 10.48
C ALA A 356 53.03 -36.53 9.34
N ILE A 357 52.57 -36.47 8.09
CA ILE A 357 53.46 -36.23 6.93
C ILE A 357 54.07 -34.82 7.03
N LEU A 358 53.28 -33.82 7.38
CA LEU A 358 53.76 -32.44 7.54
C LEU A 358 54.82 -32.34 8.66
N LEU A 359 54.61 -33.03 9.78
CA LEU A 359 55.58 -33.09 10.86
C LEU A 359 56.90 -33.74 10.42
N VAL A 360 56.85 -34.84 9.66
CA VAL A 360 58.07 -35.51 9.10
C VAL A 360 58.78 -34.53 8.15
N ILE A 361 58.06 -33.81 7.30
CA ILE A 361 58.68 -32.84 6.40
C ILE A 361 59.32 -31.71 7.21
N LEU A 362 58.63 -31.19 8.25
CA LEU A 362 59.18 -30.15 9.12
C LEU A 362 60.48 -30.63 9.83
N VAL A 363 60.47 -31.80 10.40
CA VAL A 363 61.68 -32.37 11.06
C VAL A 363 62.79 -32.54 10.06
N THR A 364 62.53 -33.08 8.87
CA THR A 364 63.57 -33.25 7.84
C THR A 364 64.13 -31.94 7.35
N THR A 365 63.29 -30.91 7.16
CA THR A 365 63.73 -29.55 6.77
C THR A 365 64.58 -28.91 7.88
N VAL A 366 64.16 -28.99 9.16
CA VAL A 366 64.97 -28.50 10.30
C VAL A 366 66.34 -29.22 10.37
N VAL A 367 66.35 -30.52 10.22
CA VAL A 367 67.60 -31.28 10.20
C VAL A 367 68.50 -30.86 9.03
N MET A 368 67.96 -30.70 7.85
CA MET A 368 68.69 -30.26 6.66
C MET A 368 69.24 -28.83 6.85
N VAL A 369 68.44 -27.90 7.37
CA VAL A 369 68.85 -26.51 7.66
C VAL A 369 69.96 -26.52 8.71
N ASN A 370 69.80 -27.26 9.80
CA ASN A 370 70.83 -27.38 10.84
C ASN A 370 72.14 -28.01 10.31
N ARG A 371 72.03 -29.02 9.47
CA ARG A 371 73.23 -29.61 8.81
C ARG A 371 73.88 -28.60 7.85
N HIS A 372 73.10 -27.85 7.12
CA HIS A 372 73.60 -26.81 6.24
C HIS A 372 74.26 -25.67 7.05
N HIS A 373 73.66 -25.23 8.15
CA HIS A 373 74.27 -24.23 9.05
C HIS A 373 75.55 -24.73 9.67
N LYS A 374 75.62 -26.01 10.18
CA LYS A 374 76.83 -26.60 10.68
C LYS A 374 77.93 -26.68 9.62
N ARG A 375 77.56 -26.98 8.37
CA ARG A 375 78.55 -27.00 7.25
C ARG A 375 79.03 -25.59 6.91
N LYS A 376 78.14 -24.61 6.97
CA LYS A 376 78.46 -23.18 6.69
C LYS A 376 79.35 -22.60 7.79
N THR A 377 79.03 -22.84 9.07
CA THR A 377 79.87 -22.41 10.21
C THR A 377 81.27 -23.10 10.20
N LYS A 378 81.38 -24.40 9.85
CA LYS A 378 82.65 -25.07 9.71
C LYS A 378 83.52 -24.47 8.59
N ARG A 379 82.91 -24.12 7.46
CA ARG A 379 83.61 -23.44 6.36
C ARG A 379 84.00 -21.98 6.69
N LEU A 380 83.20 -21.31 7.52
CA LEU A 380 83.55 -19.96 7.99
C LEU A 380 84.69 -20.03 9.04
N SER A 381 84.70 -20.98 9.95
CA SER A 381 85.77 -21.12 10.91
C SER A 381 87.09 -21.49 10.22
N GLU A 382 87.09 -22.42 9.21
CA GLU A 382 88.28 -22.75 8.38
C GLU A 382 88.81 -21.49 7.65
N LYS A 383 87.92 -20.65 7.08
CA LYS A 383 88.32 -19.33 6.45
C LYS A 383 88.85 -18.31 7.45
N ILE A 384 88.31 -18.26 8.66
CA ILE A 384 88.80 -17.38 9.73
C ILE A 384 90.16 -17.80 10.18
N GLU A 385 90.45 -19.16 10.29
CA GLU A 385 91.71 -19.69 10.63
C GLU A 385 92.78 -19.45 9.52
N GLU A 386 92.36 -19.53 8.25
CA GLU A 386 93.18 -19.19 7.09
C GLU A 386 93.53 -17.69 7.05
N LEU A 387 92.56 -16.80 7.34
CA LEU A 387 92.77 -15.36 7.46
C LEU A 387 93.63 -14.98 8.68
N SER A 388 93.54 -15.73 9.78
CA SER A 388 94.37 -15.49 10.96
C SER A 388 95.79 -15.91 10.76
N THR A 389 96.05 -16.97 9.97
CA THR A 389 97.41 -17.38 9.60
C THR A 389 98.04 -16.39 8.60
N LEU A 390 97.25 -15.84 7.63
CA LEU A 390 97.69 -14.79 6.73
C LEU A 390 97.99 -13.48 7.46
N SER A 391 97.17 -13.11 8.45
CA SER A 391 97.42 -11.95 9.31
C SER A 391 98.69 -12.07 10.14
N ARG A 392 98.97 -13.30 10.67
CA ARG A 392 100.23 -13.54 11.38
C ARG A 392 101.43 -13.51 10.46
N GLN A 393 101.32 -13.90 9.18
CA GLN A 393 102.37 -13.76 8.19
C GLN A 393 102.62 -12.33 7.75
N ALA A 394 101.51 -11.50 7.65
CA ALA A 394 101.58 -10.06 7.32
C ALA A 394 102.24 -9.26 8.46
N SER A 395 102.00 -9.62 9.73
CA SER A 395 102.62 -8.96 10.86
C SER A 395 104.13 -9.24 10.99
N ARG A 396 104.66 -10.38 10.45
CA ARG A 396 106.10 -10.66 10.40
C ARG A 396 106.79 -9.91 9.27
N ARG A 397 106.15 -9.37 8.29
CA ARG A 397 106.71 -8.57 7.19
C ARG A 397 106.73 -7.05 7.42
N ARG A 398 106.12 -6.53 8.52
CA ARG A 398 106.07 -5.09 8.83
C ARG A 398 107.03 -4.62 9.90
N LEU A 399 108.15 -5.42 10.13
CA LEU A 399 109.20 -4.96 11.02
C LEU A 399 110.54 -4.65 10.30
N SER A 400 110.47 -4.28 9.05
CA SER A 400 111.58 -3.66 8.34
C SER A 400 111.09 -2.71 7.26
N THR A 401 110.92 -1.48 7.59
CA THR A 401 111.30 -0.29 6.90
C THR A 401 110.49 0.89 7.38
N SER A 402 111.20 1.71 8.08
CA SER A 402 110.81 3.07 8.44
C SER A 402 110.97 3.99 7.27
N ALA A 403 110.32 5.04 7.33
CA ALA A 403 110.57 6.39 6.83
C ALA A 403 109.69 6.91 5.72
N SER A 404 109.08 7.96 6.15
CA SER A 404 108.99 9.29 5.55
C SER A 404 107.94 9.55 4.50
N THR A 405 107.27 10.61 4.84
CA THR A 405 106.81 11.80 4.08
C THR A 405 105.45 11.76 3.44
N ASP A 406 104.54 12.37 4.08
CA ASP A 406 104.02 13.75 3.82
C ASP A 406 103.19 13.95 2.56
N THR A 407 102.12 14.65 2.77
CA THR A 407 101.44 15.61 1.92
C THR A 407 100.11 15.22 1.22
N ARG A 408 99.04 15.58 1.83
CA ARG A 408 98.14 16.64 1.37
C ARG A 408 97.12 16.34 0.24
N MET A 409 95.94 16.89 0.52
CA MET A 409 94.88 17.37 -0.35
C MET A 409 93.83 16.35 -0.82
N GLN A 410 92.66 16.55 -0.33
CA GLN A 410 91.54 17.43 -0.50
C GLN A 410 90.47 16.90 -1.45
N LEU A 411 89.28 16.99 -0.89
CA LEU A 411 87.99 17.39 -1.44
C LEU A 411 87.41 16.50 -2.54
N GLU A 412 86.13 16.26 -2.59
CA GLU A 412 84.88 16.92 -2.24
C GLU A 412 83.78 15.86 -2.29
N GLU A 413 82.90 15.91 -1.36
CA GLU A 413 81.50 16.36 -1.43
C GLU A 413 80.63 15.44 -2.32
N SER A 414 79.43 15.05 -1.97
CA SER A 414 78.39 15.63 -1.16
C SER A 414 77.22 14.66 -1.00
N HIS A 415 76.63 14.79 0.12
CA HIS A 415 75.17 14.88 0.37
C HIS A 415 74.29 13.68 0.00
N TYR A 416 73.34 13.26 0.81
CA TYR A 416 72.54 13.89 1.79
C TYR A 416 71.75 12.81 2.61
N MET A 417 71.88 12.87 3.86
CA MET A 417 70.89 12.98 4.93
C MET A 417 69.79 11.93 5.00
N ARG A 418 69.54 11.31 6.06
CA ARG A 418 69.22 11.67 7.49
C ARG A 418 67.89 11.00 7.80
N ASN A 419 67.53 10.44 8.86
CA ASN A 419 67.84 10.47 10.26
C ASN A 419 67.14 9.30 10.98
N HIS A 420 67.75 8.78 11.93
CA HIS A 420 67.28 8.18 13.18
C HIS A 420 66.55 9.22 14.10
N PRO A 421 66.03 8.95 15.30
CA PRO A 421 66.07 7.71 16.12
C PRO A 421 64.85 7.53 17.07
N ASP A 422 64.81 6.38 17.68
CA ASP A 422 64.49 6.08 19.12
C ASP A 422 63.25 6.69 19.79
N SER A 423 62.42 5.97 20.47
CA SER A 423 62.68 5.48 21.83
C SER A 423 61.40 5.03 22.52
N LEU A 424 61.41 3.82 23.06
CA LEU A 424 60.94 3.45 24.43
C LEU A 424 59.58 3.97 24.95
N ARG A 425 58.68 3.05 25.26
CA ARG A 425 58.22 2.70 26.62
C ARG A 425 56.79 2.21 26.67
N ASP A 426 56.65 0.98 27.07
CA ASP A 426 55.51 0.45 27.85
C ASP A 426 55.40 1.17 29.20
N PRO A 427 54.34 1.04 30.00
CA PRO A 427 53.35 -0.02 30.12
C PRO A 427 51.93 0.40 30.56
N SER A 428 50.99 -0.57 30.45
CA SER A 428 49.97 -0.96 31.47
C SER A 428 48.63 -0.29 31.51
N ILE A 429 47.64 -1.17 31.56
CA ILE A 429 46.46 -1.29 32.44
C ILE A 429 45.11 -0.84 31.93
N SER A 430 44.30 -1.87 31.84
CA SER A 430 42.92 -2.09 32.30
C SER A 430 41.76 -1.60 31.47
N SER A 431 40.98 -2.57 31.14
CA SER A 431 39.58 -2.76 31.53
C SER A 431 38.49 -2.11 30.70
N ILE A 432 37.59 -2.99 30.38
CA ILE A 432 36.13 -2.89 30.42
C ILE A 432 35.41 -2.65 29.09
N MET A 433 34.69 -3.70 28.72
CA MET A 433 33.33 -3.80 28.15
C MET A 433 32.93 -2.91 27.01
N GLY A 434 32.30 -3.59 26.09
CA GLY A 434 31.33 -3.01 25.20
C GLY A 434 31.21 -3.76 23.89
N GLU A 435 30.22 -4.58 23.86
CA GLU A 435 29.45 -5.13 22.74
C GLU A 435 29.42 -4.23 21.52
N GLU A 436 29.38 -4.84 20.41
CA GLU A 436 28.40 -4.81 19.33
C GLU A 436 29.00 -4.90 17.94
N MET A 437 28.53 -5.92 17.28
CA MET A 437 28.21 -6.08 15.85
C MET A 437 28.65 -4.97 14.89
N ASP A 438 29.40 -5.34 13.86
CA ASP A 438 28.84 -5.10 12.53
C ASP A 438 29.43 -6.01 11.45
N ARG A 439 28.51 -6.50 10.67
CA ARG A 439 28.70 -7.29 9.46
C ARG A 439 29.29 -6.39 8.36
N ARG A 440 30.33 -6.83 7.72
CA ARG A 440 30.61 -6.37 6.35
C ARG A 440 30.92 -7.54 5.44
N SER A 441 29.95 -7.81 4.60
CA SER A 441 30.05 -8.52 3.34
C SER A 441 31.14 -7.92 2.45
N TYR A 442 32.01 -8.76 1.96
CA TYR A 442 32.83 -8.44 0.80
C TYR A 442 32.13 -8.95 -0.46
N SER A 443 31.69 -8.03 -1.31
CA SER A 443 31.24 -8.31 -2.65
C SER A 443 32.45 -8.34 -3.59
N THR A 444 32.65 -9.48 -4.19
CA THR A 444 33.60 -9.68 -5.28
C THR A 444 32.97 -9.14 -6.58
N LEU A 445 33.52 -8.10 -7.12
CA LEU A 445 33.24 -7.58 -8.46
C LEU A 445 33.84 -8.54 -9.49
N THR A 446 32.99 -9.21 -10.23
CA THR A 446 33.36 -9.82 -11.49
C THR A 446 32.93 -8.88 -12.62
N THR A 447 33.89 -8.30 -13.26
CA THR A 447 33.78 -7.55 -14.51
C THR A 447 33.30 -8.47 -15.63
N VAL A 448 32.12 -8.26 -16.15
CA VAL A 448 31.68 -8.83 -17.43
C VAL A 448 31.78 -7.73 -18.49
N ARG A 449 32.55 -8.06 -19.48
CA ARG A 449 32.89 -7.30 -20.69
C ARG A 449 31.67 -7.30 -21.60
N GLU A 450 31.13 -6.13 -21.87
CA GLU A 450 30.14 -5.89 -22.92
C GLU A 450 30.80 -6.09 -24.29
N THR A 451 30.17 -6.91 -25.11
CA THR A 451 30.36 -6.89 -26.56
C THR A 451 29.06 -6.35 -27.18
N GLU A 452 29.15 -5.13 -27.62
CA GLU A 452 28.21 -4.54 -28.58
C GLU A 452 28.24 -5.33 -29.89
N THR A 453 27.07 -5.69 -30.36
CA THR A 453 26.83 -5.92 -31.77
C THR A 453 25.64 -5.07 -32.19
N GLN A 454 25.99 -3.98 -32.86
CA GLN A 454 25.12 -3.24 -33.75
C GLN A 454 24.75 -4.13 -34.94
N THR A 455 23.48 -4.12 -35.27
CA THR A 455 23.05 -4.35 -36.66
C THR A 455 21.96 -3.33 -36.98
N GLU A 456 22.39 -2.38 -37.76
CA GLU A 456 21.59 -1.44 -38.52
C GLU A 456 20.87 -2.12 -39.67
N LEU A 457 19.82 -1.41 -40.10
CA LEU A 457 19.29 -1.28 -41.47
C LEU A 457 18.20 -2.30 -41.84
N LEU A 458 17.13 -1.92 -42.45
CA LEU A 458 16.85 -0.88 -43.44
C LEU A 458 15.33 -0.77 -43.65
N SER A 459 14.90 0.45 -43.78
CA SER A 459 13.64 0.91 -44.36
C SER A 459 13.29 0.26 -45.68
N THR A 460 12.02 0.02 -45.92
CA THR A 460 11.36 0.43 -47.20
C THR A 460 9.85 0.30 -47.08
N VAL A 461 9.19 1.42 -47.25
CA VAL A 461 7.83 1.59 -47.73
C VAL A 461 7.88 1.39 -49.26
N PRO A 462 6.85 0.85 -49.91
CA PRO A 462 6.11 1.71 -50.77
C PRO A 462 4.57 1.60 -50.67
N ASP A 463 3.99 2.79 -50.87
CA ASP A 463 2.62 3.05 -51.25
C ASP A 463 2.23 2.30 -52.51
N GLU A 464 0.97 1.91 -52.64
CA GLU A 464 0.18 2.08 -53.86
C GLU A 464 -1.32 1.96 -53.59
N GLU A 465 -1.96 2.94 -54.11
CA GLU A 465 -3.36 3.21 -54.38
C GLU A 465 -4.04 2.14 -55.24
N GLY A 466 -5.36 2.18 -55.17
CA GLY A 466 -6.23 1.72 -56.24
C GLY A 466 -7.48 1.04 -55.72
N LYS A 467 -8.54 1.78 -55.56
CA LYS A 467 -9.68 2.00 -56.50
C LYS A 467 -10.64 0.84 -56.60
N GLU A 468 -11.87 1.22 -56.24
CA GLU A 468 -13.14 1.13 -56.96
C GLU A 468 -13.89 -0.17 -56.92
N GLU A 469 -15.09 -0.01 -56.55
CA GLU A 469 -16.44 -0.10 -57.14
C GLU A 469 -17.07 -1.44 -56.79
N SER A 470 -18.31 -1.60 -56.52
CA SER A 470 -19.57 -0.89 -56.65
C SER A 470 -20.69 -1.90 -56.38
N GLU A 471 -21.81 -1.38 -55.99
CA GLU A 471 -23.18 -1.85 -56.30
C GLU A 471 -23.62 -3.18 -55.66
N GLY A 472 -24.76 -3.29 -55.14
CA GLY A 472 -26.06 -2.58 -55.24
C GLY A 472 -27.08 -3.29 -54.42
N GLU A 473 -27.97 -2.51 -54.03
CA GLU A 473 -29.41 -2.52 -54.25
C GLU A 473 -30.21 -3.67 -53.67
N GLN A 474 -31.09 -3.22 -52.74
CA GLN A 474 -32.56 -3.16 -52.87
C GLN A 474 -33.25 -4.46 -52.42
N GLN A 475 -34.33 -4.47 -51.73
CA GLN A 475 -35.61 -3.76 -51.61
C GLN A 475 -36.29 -4.33 -50.36
N GLU A 476 -36.89 -3.59 -49.48
CA GLU A 476 -38.21 -2.94 -49.45
C GLU A 476 -39.43 -3.88 -49.32
N GLU A 477 -40.30 -3.43 -48.39
CA GLU A 477 -41.76 -3.60 -48.30
C GLU A 477 -42.28 -4.93 -47.73
N ASP A 478 -43.27 -4.97 -46.87
CA ASP A 478 -44.48 -4.19 -46.58
C ASP A 478 -45.10 -4.73 -45.29
N ARG A 479 -45.51 -3.90 -44.35
CA ARG A 479 -46.82 -3.30 -44.04
C ARG A 479 -47.99 -4.29 -43.87
N LYS A 480 -48.63 -4.07 -42.74
CA LYS A 480 -50.07 -4.04 -42.40
C LYS A 480 -50.61 -5.01 -41.38
N ASP A 481 -51.02 -4.32 -40.28
CA ASP A 481 -52.35 -4.27 -39.62
C ASP A 481 -53.17 -5.57 -39.50
N LEU A 482 -53.57 -5.87 -38.28
CA LEU A 482 -54.95 -5.86 -37.84
C LEU A 482 -55.15 -6.50 -36.48
N GLU A 483 -55.67 -5.69 -35.61
CA GLU A 483 -56.63 -5.87 -34.53
C GLU A 483 -57.16 -7.25 -34.15
N GLN A 484 -57.28 -7.33 -32.81
CA GLN A 484 -58.37 -7.86 -32.01
C GLN A 484 -58.44 -9.34 -31.65
N SER A 485 -58.56 -9.51 -30.36
CA SER A 485 -59.53 -10.27 -29.60
C SER A 485 -59.01 -11.39 -28.67
N GLU A 486 -59.07 -11.05 -27.40
CA GLU A 486 -59.58 -11.80 -26.27
C GLU A 486 -59.21 -13.27 -26.00
N ARG A 487 -58.76 -13.42 -24.72
CA ARG A 487 -58.94 -14.53 -23.79
C ARG A 487 -58.03 -15.72 -23.87
N GLY A 488 -57.40 -15.91 -22.74
CA GLY A 488 -56.98 -17.23 -22.30
C GLY A 488 -55.68 -17.26 -21.51
N SER A 489 -55.86 -17.34 -20.18
CA SER A 489 -54.87 -17.66 -19.17
C SER A 489 -53.92 -18.77 -19.54
N THR A 490 -52.64 -18.57 -19.38
CA THR A 490 -51.74 -19.58 -18.77
C THR A 490 -50.43 -18.91 -18.34
N GLU A 491 -50.07 -19.15 -17.08
CA GLU A 491 -48.83 -18.75 -16.44
C GLU A 491 -47.61 -19.29 -17.17
N VAL A 492 -46.68 -18.43 -17.47
CA VAL A 492 -45.28 -18.80 -17.74
C VAL A 492 -44.41 -18.04 -16.78
N ILE A 493 -43.81 -18.77 -15.89
CA ILE A 493 -42.81 -18.32 -14.92
C ILE A 493 -41.56 -17.96 -15.71
N GLU A 494 -41.26 -16.68 -15.80
CA GLU A 494 -39.99 -16.18 -16.35
C GLU A 494 -39.04 -15.85 -15.20
N ASN A 495 -37.96 -16.61 -15.13
CA ASN A 495 -36.83 -16.40 -14.22
C ASN A 495 -36.14 -15.08 -14.55
N GLN A 496 -36.30 -14.08 -13.71
CA GLN A 496 -35.48 -12.89 -13.73
C GLN A 496 -34.48 -12.88 -12.54
N PRO A 497 -33.28 -12.35 -12.73
CA PRO A 497 -32.20 -12.48 -11.76
C PRO A 497 -32.43 -11.63 -10.50
N PHE A 498 -32.05 -12.19 -9.40
CA PHE A 498 -32.26 -11.84 -8.00
C PHE A 498 -31.84 -10.41 -7.55
N ILE A 499 -31.17 -9.64 -8.38
CA ILE A 499 -30.58 -8.33 -8.02
C ILE A 499 -31.56 -7.15 -8.12
N LYS A 500 -32.66 -7.29 -8.87
CA LYS A 500 -33.69 -6.23 -8.98
C LYS A 500 -34.76 -6.25 -7.89
N GLN A 501 -34.84 -7.30 -7.13
CA GLN A 501 -35.90 -7.44 -6.10
C GLN A 501 -35.57 -6.76 -4.76
N GLY A 502 -34.30 -6.47 -4.46
CA GLY A 502 -33.89 -5.83 -3.21
C GLY A 502 -34.25 -4.33 -3.09
N MET A 503 -34.41 -3.63 -4.22
CA MET A 503 -34.70 -2.18 -4.21
C MET A 503 -36.19 -1.82 -4.28
N MET A 504 -37.09 -2.75 -4.52
CA MET A 504 -38.53 -2.46 -4.64
C MET A 504 -39.35 -2.66 -3.36
N HIS A 505 -38.70 -2.98 -2.24
CA HIS A 505 -39.43 -3.26 -0.98
C HIS A 505 -39.69 -2.04 -0.09
N PHE A 506 -39.27 -0.85 -0.53
CA PHE A 506 -39.53 0.38 0.20
C PHE A 506 -40.40 1.34 -0.62
N TYR A 507 -41.42 1.90 0.00
CA TYR A 507 -42.23 2.96 -0.59
C TYR A 507 -42.23 4.17 0.34
N GLN A 508 -42.37 5.32 -0.27
CA GLN A 508 -42.34 6.60 0.45
C GLN A 508 -43.76 7.02 0.78
N GLU A 509 -44.08 7.04 2.05
CA GLU A 509 -45.33 7.62 2.56
C GLU A 509 -44.96 8.74 3.53
N ASN A 510 -45.37 9.97 3.20
CA ASN A 510 -45.17 11.17 4.02
C ASN A 510 -43.69 11.46 4.42
N GLY A 511 -42.74 11.27 3.49
CA GLY A 511 -41.33 11.63 3.73
C GLY A 511 -40.51 10.64 4.55
N THR A 512 -41.07 9.50 4.95
CA THR A 512 -40.38 8.41 5.63
C THR A 512 -40.38 7.14 4.79
N LEU A 513 -39.23 6.50 4.64
CA LEU A 513 -39.11 5.19 3.99
C LEU A 513 -39.62 4.10 4.95
N ARG A 514 -40.68 3.38 4.55
CA ARG A 514 -41.20 2.23 5.28
C ARG A 514 -41.01 0.95 4.48
N ALA A 515 -40.66 -0.13 5.18
CA ALA A 515 -40.55 -1.46 4.60
C ALA A 515 -41.94 -2.01 4.24
N LYS A 516 -42.10 -2.55 3.04
CA LYS A 516 -43.33 -3.22 2.61
C LYS A 516 -43.41 -4.57 3.31
N PRO A 517 -44.54 -4.95 3.94
CA PRO A 517 -44.65 -6.24 4.59
C PRO A 517 -44.48 -7.38 3.58
N SER A 518 -43.52 -8.25 3.82
CA SER A 518 -43.30 -9.44 3.02
C SER A 518 -44.14 -10.56 3.58
N THR A 519 -44.72 -11.37 2.70
CA THR A 519 -45.55 -12.56 3.03
C THR A 519 -44.78 -13.69 3.69
N ASN A 520 -43.48 -13.54 3.96
CA ASN A 520 -42.60 -14.56 4.51
C ASN A 520 -42.07 -14.28 5.92
N GLY A 521 -42.74 -13.43 6.69
CA GLY A 521 -42.55 -13.40 8.15
C GLY A 521 -41.20 -12.89 8.69
N ILE A 522 -40.38 -12.22 7.89
CA ILE A 522 -39.16 -11.57 8.37
C ILE A 522 -39.49 -10.10 8.69
N TYR A 523 -39.46 -9.76 9.96
CA TYR A 523 -39.71 -8.40 10.45
C TYR A 523 -38.38 -7.66 10.63
N ILE A 524 -38.30 -6.44 10.09
CA ILE A 524 -37.22 -5.50 10.38
C ILE A 524 -37.77 -4.48 11.37
N ASN A 525 -37.18 -4.35 12.54
CA ASN A 525 -37.59 -3.35 13.51
C ASN A 525 -37.14 -1.95 13.04
N GLY A 526 -37.80 -0.91 13.55
CA GLY A 526 -37.57 0.48 13.15
C GLY A 526 -36.15 1.04 13.40
N ARG A 527 -35.17 0.20 13.73
CA ARG A 527 -33.75 0.55 13.92
C ARG A 527 -32.80 -0.20 12.97
N GLY A 528 -33.34 -0.97 12.00
CA GLY A 528 -32.50 -1.57 10.94
C GLY A 528 -31.76 -2.85 11.31
N HIS A 529 -32.14 -3.54 12.39
CA HIS A 529 -31.58 -4.84 12.73
C HIS A 529 -32.50 -5.99 12.25
N LEU A 530 -31.90 -6.99 11.60
CA LEU A 530 -32.53 -8.27 11.26
C LEU A 530 -32.81 -9.05 12.56
N VAL A 531 -34.01 -9.47 12.76
CA VAL A 531 -34.43 -10.42 13.78
C VAL A 531 -34.92 -11.72 13.10
#